data_05dd47c276a40065b99aa06efcbecff8
#
_entry.id   05dd47c276a40065b99aa06efcbecff8
#
_cell.length_a   1.000
_cell.length_b   1.000
_cell.length_c   1.000
_cell.angle_alpha   90.00
_cell.angle_beta   90.00
_cell.angle_gamma   90.00
#
_symmetry.space_group_name_H-M   'P 1'
#
loop_
_entity.id
_entity.type
_entity.pdbx_description
1 polymer ?
#
loop_
_entity_poly.entity_id
_entity_poly.type
_entity_poly.pdbx_seq_one_letter_code
_entity_poly.pdbx_strand_id
1 'polypeptide(L)'
;GNINLNGSRGRGASIVDLARLAEYISRQTTLRIDQTRDEIRIERRGDSSLVCGTGWQVVQTFTSSYGVEACGWDGQQLVFQTMLPDDLIVVHRFSVSSDGLLLNLITSVISKGSESFDLRQAFNRYDAPRAEFDCEQTRSRGRVCSQAGSPQ
;
A
#
# COMPACT_ATOMS: atom_id res chain seq x y z
N GLY A 1 2.18 -18.02 -2.72
CA GLY A 1 1.08 -18.83 -3.22
C GLY A 1 0.04 -18.01 -3.95
N ASN A 2 -0.58 -18.59 -4.92
CA ASN A 2 -1.65 -17.93 -5.65
C ASN A 2 -2.90 -17.87 -4.77
N ILE A 3 -3.43 -16.68 -4.61
CA ILE A 3 -4.72 -16.49 -3.97
C ILE A 3 -5.78 -16.69 -5.04
N ASN A 4 -6.58 -17.73 -4.90
CA ASN A 4 -7.69 -17.98 -5.80
C ASN A 4 -8.89 -17.17 -5.33
N LEU A 5 -9.16 -16.07 -6.03
CA LEU A 5 -10.31 -15.22 -5.76
C LEU A 5 -11.55 -15.64 -6.54
N ASN A 6 -11.51 -16.79 -7.21
CA ASN A 6 -12.67 -17.33 -7.90
C ASN A 6 -13.73 -17.84 -6.91
N GLY A 7 -14.20 -16.92 -6.08
CA GLY A 7 -15.42 -17.14 -5.34
C GLY A 7 -16.61 -17.29 -6.29
N SER A 8 -17.68 -17.80 -5.81
CA SER A 8 -18.89 -18.04 -6.59
C SER A 8 -19.25 -16.83 -7.45
N ARG A 9 -19.43 -17.06 -8.73
CA ARG A 9 -19.82 -16.05 -9.71
C ARG A 9 -21.02 -15.25 -9.20
N GLY A 10 -20.90 -13.91 -9.15
CA GLY A 10 -21.97 -13.01 -8.79
C GLY A 10 -22.11 -12.67 -7.30
N ARG A 11 -21.34 -13.28 -6.42
CA ARG A 11 -21.42 -13.03 -4.97
C ARG A 11 -20.21 -12.30 -4.38
N GLY A 12 -19.18 -12.02 -5.20
CA GLY A 12 -17.92 -11.49 -4.71
C GLY A 12 -17.11 -12.51 -3.93
N ALA A 13 -15.98 -12.10 -3.41
CA ALA A 13 -15.10 -12.94 -2.61
C ALA A 13 -15.69 -13.14 -1.21
N SER A 14 -15.46 -14.30 -0.60
CA SER A 14 -15.85 -14.55 0.79
C SER A 14 -14.98 -13.72 1.74
N ILE A 15 -15.45 -13.52 2.97
CA ILE A 15 -14.68 -12.81 3.99
C ILE A 15 -13.32 -13.50 4.26
N VAL A 16 -13.24 -14.81 4.12
CA VAL A 16 -12.00 -15.57 4.29
C VAL A 16 -11.02 -15.22 3.15
N ASP A 17 -11.50 -15.13 1.91
CA ASP A 17 -10.68 -14.76 0.76
C ASP A 17 -10.18 -13.32 0.90
N LEU A 18 -11.02 -12.42 1.36
CA LEU A 18 -10.64 -11.03 1.62
C LEU A 18 -9.58 -10.94 2.73
N ALA A 19 -9.73 -11.72 3.78
CA ALA A 19 -8.76 -11.78 4.87
C ALA A 19 -7.40 -12.26 4.39
N ARG A 20 -7.37 -13.32 3.58
CA ARG A 20 -6.12 -13.84 3.00
C ARG A 20 -5.44 -12.81 2.11
N LEU A 21 -6.21 -12.11 1.29
CA LEU A 21 -5.68 -11.05 0.44
C LEU A 21 -5.12 -9.91 1.28
N ALA A 22 -5.82 -9.49 2.31
CA ALA A 22 -5.37 -8.44 3.21
C ALA A 22 -4.06 -8.83 3.90
N GLU A 23 -3.95 -10.06 4.40
CA GLU A 23 -2.71 -10.56 4.98
C GLU A 23 -1.56 -10.55 3.98
N TYR A 24 -1.80 -10.99 2.76
CA TYR A 24 -0.78 -11.01 1.71
C TYR A 24 -0.30 -9.60 1.38
N ILE A 25 -1.20 -8.65 1.22
CA ILE A 25 -0.89 -7.26 0.90
C ILE A 25 -0.15 -6.59 2.06
N SER A 26 -0.50 -6.91 3.29
CA SER A 26 -0.09 -6.19 4.50
C SER A 26 1.06 -6.85 5.26
N ARG A 27 1.74 -7.80 4.66
CA ARG A 27 2.84 -8.52 5.34
C ARG A 27 4.14 -7.73 5.46
N GLN A 28 4.12 -6.48 5.06
CA GLN A 28 5.27 -5.59 5.22
C GLN A 28 5.51 -5.30 6.70
N THR A 29 6.72 -5.52 7.16
CA THR A 29 7.11 -5.23 8.54
C THR A 29 7.88 -3.92 8.67
N THR A 30 8.38 -3.40 7.58
CA THR A 30 9.14 -2.16 7.53
C THR A 30 8.72 -1.35 6.31
N LEU A 31 8.47 -0.07 6.52
CA LEU A 31 8.14 0.88 5.48
C LEU A 31 9.14 2.02 5.53
N ARG A 32 9.56 2.51 4.39
CA ARG A 32 10.32 3.75 4.29
C ARG A 32 9.45 4.82 3.66
N ILE A 33 9.30 5.94 4.34
CA ILE A 33 8.49 7.06 3.89
C ILE A 33 9.41 8.24 3.59
N ASP A 34 9.45 8.65 2.35
CA ASP A 34 10.14 9.84 1.90
C ASP A 34 9.10 10.87 1.47
N GLN A 35 9.09 11.99 2.16
CA GLN A 35 8.22 13.11 1.82
C GLN A 35 9.08 14.26 1.29
N THR A 36 8.80 14.67 0.08
CA THR A 36 9.37 15.85 -0.52
C THR A 36 8.30 16.93 -0.65
N ARG A 37 8.67 18.06 -1.20
CA ARG A 37 7.74 19.12 -1.53
C ARG A 37 6.65 18.66 -2.52
N ASP A 38 7.01 17.74 -3.42
CA ASP A 38 6.18 17.41 -4.57
C ASP A 38 5.47 16.06 -4.43
N GLU A 39 5.98 15.17 -3.60
CA GLU A 39 5.40 13.82 -3.47
C GLU A 39 5.67 13.19 -2.11
N ILE A 40 4.83 12.22 -1.77
CA ILE A 40 5.09 11.25 -0.70
C ILE A 40 5.31 9.90 -1.38
N ARG A 41 6.40 9.24 -1.02
CA ARG A 41 6.75 7.92 -1.51
C ARG A 41 6.86 6.97 -0.34
N ILE A 42 6.13 5.86 -0.42
CA ILE A 42 6.15 4.80 0.59
C ILE A 42 6.79 3.58 -0.08
N GLU A 43 7.99 3.26 0.35
CA GLU A 43 8.75 2.14 -0.19
C GLU A 43 8.49 0.90 0.64
N ARG A 44 8.20 -0.17 -0.05
CA ARG A 44 7.89 -1.47 0.53
C ARG A 44 8.89 -2.48 0.01
N ARG A 45 9.44 -3.29 0.90
CA ARG A 45 10.45 -4.27 0.53
C ARG A 45 9.84 -5.34 -0.40
N GLY A 46 10.47 -5.53 -1.56
CA GLY A 46 10.04 -6.54 -2.53
C GLY A 46 8.76 -6.22 -3.28
N ASP A 47 8.27 -4.99 -3.17
CA ASP A 47 7.04 -4.57 -3.84
C ASP A 47 7.22 -3.17 -4.43
N SER A 48 6.32 -2.77 -5.31
CA SER A 48 6.34 -1.43 -5.89
C SER A 48 6.04 -0.36 -4.84
N SER A 49 6.64 0.81 -5.02
CA SER A 49 6.39 1.94 -4.12
C SER A 49 5.00 2.51 -4.35
N LEU A 50 4.39 2.99 -3.26
CA LEU A 50 3.19 3.82 -3.32
C LEU A 50 3.64 5.28 -3.41
N VAL A 51 3.17 6.00 -4.41
CA VAL A 51 3.57 7.40 -4.65
C VAL A 51 2.35 8.25 -4.84
N CYS A 52 2.29 9.36 -4.13
CA CYS A 52 1.22 10.35 -4.27
C CYS A 52 1.80 11.75 -4.30
N GLY A 53 1.44 12.55 -5.29
CA GLY A 53 1.83 13.94 -5.36
C GLY A 53 1.17 14.77 -4.24
N THR A 54 1.88 15.77 -3.76
CA THR A 54 1.40 16.67 -2.70
C THR A 54 0.84 18.00 -3.21
N GLY A 55 0.56 18.09 -4.52
CA GLY A 55 0.04 19.30 -5.12
C GLY A 55 -1.40 19.63 -4.70
N TRP A 56 -1.95 20.64 -5.31
CA TRP A 56 -3.31 21.13 -5.05
C TRP A 56 -4.41 20.13 -5.35
N GLN A 57 -4.08 19.09 -6.10
CA GLN A 57 -5.03 18.06 -6.45
C GLN A 57 -5.30 17.17 -5.25
N VAL A 58 -6.54 17.13 -4.85
CA VAL A 58 -6.98 16.30 -3.74
C VAL A 58 -6.89 14.82 -4.08
N VAL A 59 -7.11 14.47 -5.34
CA VAL A 59 -7.09 13.08 -5.80
C VAL A 59 -6.29 12.99 -7.10
N GLN A 60 -5.39 12.03 -7.14
CA GLN A 60 -4.65 11.66 -8.35
C GLN A 60 -5.05 10.25 -8.76
N THR A 61 -5.25 10.04 -10.06
CA THR A 61 -5.67 8.76 -10.60
C THR A 61 -4.66 8.27 -11.62
N PHE A 62 -4.25 7.01 -11.47
CA PHE A 62 -3.36 6.33 -12.38
C PHE A 62 -4.03 5.06 -12.89
N THR A 63 -3.87 4.78 -14.17
CA THR A 63 -4.33 3.52 -14.75
C THR A 63 -3.12 2.66 -15.08
N SER A 64 -3.12 1.43 -14.59
CA SER A 64 -2.07 0.45 -14.87
C SER A 64 -2.68 -0.81 -15.45
N SER A 65 -1.83 -1.74 -15.89
CA SER A 65 -2.28 -3.06 -16.34
C SER A 65 -2.92 -3.89 -15.21
N TYR A 66 -2.70 -3.52 -13.97
CA TYR A 66 -3.25 -4.22 -12.81
C TYR A 66 -4.56 -3.63 -12.30
N GLY A 67 -4.90 -2.42 -12.71
CA GLY A 67 -6.10 -1.76 -12.27
C GLY A 67 -5.98 -0.24 -12.31
N VAL A 68 -6.92 0.43 -11.67
CA VAL A 68 -6.93 1.89 -11.53
C VAL A 68 -6.53 2.24 -10.10
N GLU A 69 -5.52 3.08 -9.97
CA GLU A 69 -5.04 3.55 -8.69
C GLU A 69 -5.37 5.02 -8.50
N ALA A 70 -5.81 5.37 -7.31
CA ALA A 70 -6.06 6.75 -6.91
C ALA A 70 -5.40 7.01 -5.57
N CYS A 71 -4.94 8.23 -5.35
CA CYS A 71 -4.42 8.64 -4.05
C CYS A 71 -4.84 10.06 -3.74
N GLY A 72 -4.89 10.38 -2.46
CA GLY A 72 -5.23 11.71 -2.00
C GLY A 72 -5.27 11.77 -0.48
N TRP A 73 -5.49 12.98 0.02
CA TRP A 73 -5.63 13.22 1.44
C TRP A 73 -7.11 13.28 1.82
N ASP A 74 -7.45 12.57 2.89
CA ASP A 74 -8.74 12.65 3.55
C ASP A 74 -8.48 13.12 4.99
N GLY A 75 -8.64 14.43 5.21
CA GLY A 75 -8.24 15.02 6.46
C GLY A 75 -6.75 14.85 6.71
N GLN A 76 -6.39 14.14 7.78
CA GLN A 76 -5.00 13.83 8.12
C GLN A 76 -4.56 12.44 7.66
N GLN A 77 -5.39 11.76 6.89
CA GLN A 77 -5.07 10.45 6.36
C GLN A 77 -4.64 10.55 4.90
N LEU A 78 -3.55 9.87 4.56
CA LEU A 78 -3.15 9.66 3.19
C LEU A 78 -3.77 8.34 2.71
N VAL A 79 -4.57 8.42 1.67
CA VAL A 79 -5.36 7.30 1.18
C VAL A 79 -4.87 6.88 -0.20
N PHE A 80 -4.59 5.60 -0.35
CA PHE A 80 -4.34 4.97 -1.63
C PHE A 80 -5.45 3.95 -1.90
N GLN A 81 -6.07 4.06 -3.05
CA GLN A 81 -7.13 3.15 -3.44
C GLN A 81 -6.75 2.48 -4.75
N THR A 82 -6.81 1.15 -4.78
CA THR A 82 -6.54 0.37 -5.98
C THR A 82 -7.81 -0.40 -6.34
N MET A 83 -8.34 -0.14 -7.52
CA MET A 83 -9.47 -0.88 -8.07
C MET A 83 -8.94 -2.00 -8.96
N LEU A 84 -9.19 -3.21 -8.54
CA LEU A 84 -8.78 -4.44 -9.23
C LEU A 84 -9.94 -5.01 -10.03
N PRO A 85 -9.68 -5.97 -10.94
CA PRO A 85 -10.75 -6.70 -11.61
C PRO A 85 -11.73 -7.35 -10.64
N ASP A 86 -12.92 -7.67 -11.13
CA ASP A 86 -13.99 -8.34 -10.36
C ASP A 86 -14.55 -7.50 -9.20
N ASP A 87 -14.58 -6.17 -9.36
CA ASP A 87 -15.09 -5.23 -8.36
C ASP A 87 -14.39 -5.34 -7.00
N LEU A 88 -13.12 -5.72 -7.01
CA LEU A 88 -12.30 -5.79 -5.82
C LEU A 88 -11.58 -4.45 -5.62
N ILE A 89 -11.66 -3.91 -4.43
CA ILE A 89 -11.03 -2.63 -4.07
C ILE A 89 -10.13 -2.85 -2.87
N VAL A 90 -8.90 -2.35 -2.97
CA VAL A 90 -7.95 -2.32 -1.85
C VAL A 90 -7.70 -0.86 -1.48
N VAL A 91 -7.87 -0.54 -0.21
CA VAL A 91 -7.65 0.81 0.31
C VAL A 91 -6.61 0.76 1.41
N HIS A 92 -5.59 1.58 1.27
CA HIS A 92 -4.59 1.81 2.32
C HIS A 92 -4.78 3.21 2.90
N ARG A 93 -4.97 3.29 4.22
CA ARG A 93 -5.09 4.57 4.93
C ARG A 93 -3.94 4.70 5.90
N PHE A 94 -3.11 5.71 5.68
CA PHE A 94 -1.95 6.02 6.52
C PHE A 94 -2.24 7.26 7.35
N SER A 95 -1.96 7.18 8.65
CA SER A 95 -2.03 8.33 9.55
C SER A 95 -0.89 8.26 10.56
N VAL A 96 -0.44 9.43 11.00
CA VAL A 96 0.65 9.54 11.98
C VAL A 96 0.07 10.03 13.29
N SER A 97 0.53 9.46 14.40
CA SER A 97 0.15 9.94 15.74
C SER A 97 0.59 11.38 15.96
N SER A 98 -0.05 12.07 16.91
CA SER A 98 0.24 13.47 17.19
C SER A 98 1.69 13.74 17.59
N ASP A 99 2.36 12.77 18.22
CA ASP A 99 3.78 12.85 18.57
C ASP A 99 4.74 12.50 17.41
N GLY A 100 4.20 12.02 16.28
CA GLY A 100 4.99 11.67 15.11
C GLY A 100 5.75 10.35 15.23
N LEU A 101 5.53 9.57 16.28
CA LEU A 101 6.31 8.37 16.57
C LEU A 101 5.65 7.08 16.09
N LEU A 102 4.37 7.13 15.79
CA LEU A 102 3.60 5.95 15.38
C LEU A 102 2.90 6.21 14.05
N LEU A 103 3.10 5.31 13.11
CA LEU A 103 2.37 5.28 11.86
C LEU A 103 1.28 4.20 11.95
N ASN A 104 0.04 4.61 11.73
CA ASN A 104 -1.09 3.68 11.67
C ASN A 104 -1.45 3.44 10.21
N LEU A 105 -1.61 2.18 9.86
CA LEU A 105 -2.04 1.75 8.54
C LEU A 105 -3.30 0.89 8.69
N ILE A 106 -4.34 1.27 7.97
CA ILE A 106 -5.53 0.46 7.83
C ILE A 106 -5.60 0.00 6.38
N THR A 107 -5.55 -1.30 6.17
CA THR A 107 -5.74 -1.90 4.86
C THR A 107 -7.13 -2.50 4.79
N SER A 108 -7.96 -1.98 3.91
CA SER A 108 -9.31 -2.48 3.70
C SER A 108 -9.40 -3.19 2.36
N VAL A 109 -9.97 -4.37 2.35
CA VAL A 109 -10.26 -5.12 1.13
C VAL A 109 -11.77 -5.22 1.01
N ILE A 110 -12.30 -4.72 -0.10
CA ILE A 110 -13.72 -4.56 -0.32
C ILE A 110 -14.10 -5.33 -1.58
N SER A 111 -15.11 -6.15 -1.48
CA SER A 111 -15.71 -6.85 -2.62
C SER A 111 -17.18 -6.48 -2.71
N LYS A 112 -17.65 -6.28 -3.93
CA LYS A 112 -19.07 -5.97 -4.16
C LYS A 112 -19.96 -7.04 -3.55
N GLY A 113 -20.95 -6.62 -2.77
CA GLY A 113 -21.93 -7.50 -2.14
C GLY A 113 -21.44 -8.21 -0.89
N SER A 114 -20.23 -7.90 -0.42
CA SER A 114 -19.64 -8.46 0.81
C SER A 114 -19.25 -7.36 1.77
N GLU A 115 -19.14 -7.69 3.04
CA GLU A 115 -18.59 -6.77 4.02
C GLU A 115 -17.09 -6.59 3.75
N SER A 116 -16.60 -5.39 4.02
CA SER A 116 -15.16 -5.12 3.91
C SER A 116 -14.38 -5.86 4.99
N PHE A 117 -13.18 -6.26 4.66
CA PHE A 117 -12.21 -6.75 5.63
C PHE A 117 -11.17 -5.68 5.89
N ASP A 118 -10.99 -5.31 7.15
CA ASP A 118 -10.04 -4.28 7.56
C ASP A 118 -8.94 -4.90 8.41
N LEU A 119 -7.69 -4.61 8.04
CA LEU A 119 -6.52 -5.00 8.80
C LEU A 119 -5.82 -3.73 9.29
N ARG A 120 -5.50 -3.72 10.59
CA ARG A 120 -4.83 -2.58 11.23
C ARG A 120 -3.40 -2.95 11.58
N GLN A 121 -2.47 -2.07 11.25
CA GLN A 121 -1.07 -2.21 11.58
C GLN A 121 -0.55 -0.90 12.18
N ALA A 122 0.39 -1.01 13.11
CA ALA A 122 1.08 0.12 13.67
C ALA A 122 2.59 -0.08 13.49
N PHE A 123 3.26 0.96 13.03
CA PHE A 123 4.70 0.95 12.80
C PHE A 123 5.34 2.00 13.71
N ASN A 124 6.33 1.59 14.47
CA ASN A 124 7.12 2.52 15.25
C ASN A 124 8.12 3.23 14.36
N ARG A 125 8.37 4.49 14.67
CA ARG A 125 9.43 5.23 14.00
C ARG A 125 10.78 4.60 14.30
N TYR A 126 11.56 4.42 13.27
CA TYR A 126 12.83 3.76 13.34
C TYR A 126 13.81 4.45 12.39
N ASP A 127 14.91 4.91 12.93
CA ASP A 127 15.96 5.52 12.12
C ASP A 127 16.88 4.40 11.61
N ALA A 128 16.50 3.84 10.46
CA ALA A 128 17.24 2.75 9.86
C ALA A 128 18.65 3.20 9.43
N PRO A 129 19.64 2.31 9.52
CA PRO A 129 20.93 2.56 8.89
C PRO A 129 20.76 2.86 7.42
N ARG A 130 21.55 3.79 6.91
CA ARG A 130 21.47 4.29 5.54
C ARG A 130 21.47 3.18 4.48
N ALA A 131 22.13 2.08 4.77
CA ALA A 131 22.27 0.94 3.87
C ALA A 131 21.16 -0.10 3.99
N GLU A 132 20.15 0.10 4.84
CA GLU A 132 19.10 -0.90 5.03
C GLU A 132 18.16 -1.04 3.84
N PHE A 133 17.92 0.05 3.14
CA PHE A 133 17.15 0.05 1.90
C PHE A 133 18.03 0.46 0.74
N ASP A 134 18.36 -0.49 -0.11
CA ASP A 134 19.05 -0.25 -1.37
C ASP A 134 17.99 -0.24 -2.47
N CYS A 135 17.82 0.90 -3.11
CA CYS A 135 16.79 1.10 -4.10
C CYS A 135 17.40 1.33 -5.47
N GLU A 136 16.92 0.60 -6.46
CA GLU A 136 17.34 0.72 -7.84
C GLU A 136 16.16 1.11 -8.73
N GLN A 137 16.44 2.02 -9.67
CA GLN A 137 15.49 2.36 -10.71
C GLN A 137 15.60 1.32 -11.81
N THR A 138 14.54 0.57 -12.05
CA THR A 138 14.48 -0.42 -13.11
C THR A 138 13.51 -0.01 -14.20
N ARG A 139 13.74 -0.44 -15.43
CA ARG A 139 12.86 -0.12 -16.56
C ARG A 139 11.53 -0.85 -16.49
N SER A 140 11.51 -2.03 -15.90
CA SER A 140 10.33 -2.89 -15.88
C SER A 140 9.48 -2.73 -14.61
N ARG A 141 10.10 -2.34 -13.50
CA ARG A 141 9.45 -2.31 -12.19
C ARG A 141 9.43 -0.93 -11.54
N GLY A 142 9.99 0.10 -12.19
CA GLY A 142 10.22 1.37 -11.54
C GLY A 142 11.25 1.24 -10.44
N ARG A 143 11.07 1.95 -9.35
CA ARG A 143 11.99 1.91 -8.22
C ARG A 143 11.71 0.70 -7.34
N VAL A 144 12.68 -0.17 -7.23
CA VAL A 144 12.61 -1.37 -6.39
C VAL A 144 13.63 -1.26 -5.28
N CYS A 145 13.18 -1.47 -4.05
CA CYS A 145 14.02 -1.42 -2.87
C CYS A 145 14.27 -2.81 -2.34
N SER A 146 15.51 -3.11 -2.04
CA SER A 146 15.92 -4.34 -1.39
C SER A 146 16.66 -4.01 -0.10
N GLN A 147 16.77 -4.99 0.80
CA GLN A 147 17.64 -4.85 1.94
C GLN A 147 19.08 -4.79 1.42
N ALA A 148 19.85 -3.81 1.89
CA ALA A 148 21.25 -3.74 1.57
C ALA A 148 21.90 -5.05 2.01
N GLY A 149 22.35 -5.76 1.05
CA GLY A 149 22.92 -7.04 1.30
C GLY A 149 24.19 -6.98 2.11
N SER A 150 25.03 -7.73 2.10
CA SER A 150 26.29 -7.96 2.71
C SER A 150 27.15 -6.73 2.84
N PRO A 151 27.75 -6.55 3.97
CA PRO A 151 28.84 -5.62 4.11
C PRO A 151 29.94 -5.99 3.12
N GLN A 152 30.38 -5.01 2.42
CA GLN A 152 31.53 -5.17 1.55
C GLN A 152 32.80 -5.26 2.37
#